data_d4e142653b3b8ce1748659178ac9ff86
#
_entry.id   d4e142653b3b8ce1748659178ac9ff86
#
_cell.length_a   1.000
_cell.length_b   1.000
_cell.length_c   1.000
_cell.angle_alpha   90.00
_cell.angle_beta   90.00
_cell.angle_gamma   90.00
#
_symmetry.space_group_name_H-M   'P 1'
#
loop_
_entity.id
_entity.type
_entity.pdbx_description
1 polymer ?
#
loop_
_entity_poly.entity_id
_entity_poly.type
_entity_poly.pdbx_seq_one_letter_code
_entity_poly.pdbx_strand_id
1 'polypeptide(L)'
;MKATVIVTLKPTVLDPQGITIQRSVQSMGFPGVTDVRQGKYFEVNVSDNTPAEQRKGIVDRLAREVLTNPVIEQYKVVWEQ
;
A
#
# COMPACT_ATOMS: atom_id res chain seq x y z
N MET A 1 13.14 10.37 10.54
CA MET A 1 12.12 10.67 9.51
C MET A 1 11.35 9.42 9.17
N LYS A 2 10.06 9.55 9.01
CA LYS A 2 9.17 8.39 8.81
C LYS A 2 8.49 8.48 7.46
N ALA A 3 8.43 7.35 6.76
CA ALA A 3 7.67 7.18 5.53
C ALA A 3 6.62 6.09 5.71
N THR A 4 5.47 6.27 5.12
CA THR A 4 4.43 5.26 5.04
C THR A 4 4.38 4.73 3.61
N VAL A 5 4.50 3.42 3.45
CA VAL A 5 4.38 2.76 2.15
C VAL A 5 3.07 1.98 2.13
N ILE A 6 2.22 2.34 1.19
CA ILE A 6 0.92 1.69 0.99
C ILE A 6 1.02 0.86 -0.28
N VAL A 7 0.81 -0.44 -0.15
CA VAL A 7 0.93 -1.40 -1.26
C VAL A 7 -0.45 -1.99 -1.54
N THR A 8 -0.90 -1.88 -2.77
CA THR A 8 -2.19 -2.40 -3.20
C THR A 8 -2.03 -3.20 -4.49
N LEU A 9 -2.97 -4.09 -4.76
CA LEU A 9 -3.02 -4.76 -6.05
C LEU A 9 -3.30 -3.76 -7.17
N LYS A 10 -2.70 -3.96 -8.33
CA LYS A 10 -3.01 -3.16 -9.51
C LYS A 10 -4.50 -3.27 -9.83
N PRO A 11 -5.12 -2.21 -10.38
CA PRO A 11 -6.57 -2.22 -10.65
C PRO A 11 -7.06 -3.37 -11.52
N THR A 12 -6.19 -3.90 -12.38
CA THR A 12 -6.52 -5.00 -13.28
C THR A 12 -6.41 -6.38 -12.65
N VAL A 13 -5.86 -6.46 -11.43
CA VAL A 13 -5.65 -7.72 -10.70
C VAL A 13 -6.85 -7.98 -9.81
N LEU A 14 -7.37 -9.21 -9.86
CA LEU A 14 -8.47 -9.64 -9.01
C LEU A 14 -8.03 -9.66 -7.54
N ASP A 15 -8.86 -9.12 -6.65
CA ASP A 15 -8.64 -9.11 -5.21
C ASP A 15 -9.66 -10.01 -4.51
N PRO A 16 -9.35 -11.30 -4.30
CA PRO A 16 -10.31 -12.23 -3.68
C PRO A 16 -10.73 -11.82 -2.27
N GLN A 17 -9.80 -11.25 -1.49
CA GLN A 17 -10.11 -10.78 -0.13
C GLN A 17 -11.05 -9.58 -0.16
N GLY A 18 -10.81 -8.64 -1.07
CA GLY A 18 -11.68 -7.48 -1.26
C GLY A 18 -13.09 -7.88 -1.67
N ILE A 19 -13.21 -8.87 -2.56
CA ILE A 19 -14.52 -9.39 -3.00
C ILE A 19 -15.27 -10.01 -1.82
N THR A 20 -14.59 -10.81 -1.00
CA THR A 20 -15.20 -11.43 0.17
C THR A 20 -15.70 -10.38 1.17
N ILE A 21 -14.90 -9.34 1.43
CA ILE A 21 -15.28 -8.25 2.31
C ILE A 21 -16.49 -7.52 1.74
N GLN A 22 -16.48 -7.22 0.45
CA GLN A 22 -17.58 -6.53 -0.22
C GLN A 22 -18.91 -7.31 -0.07
N ARG A 23 -18.88 -8.62 -0.28
CA ARG A 23 -20.07 -9.46 -0.11
C ARG A 23 -20.59 -9.45 1.31
N SER A 24 -19.70 -9.51 2.29
CA SER A 24 -20.06 -9.43 3.71
C SER A 24 -20.71 -8.08 4.04
N VAL A 25 -20.12 -6.98 3.56
CA VAL A 25 -20.63 -5.64 3.78
C VAL A 25 -22.04 -5.49 3.18
N GLN A 26 -22.24 -5.97 1.96
CA GLN A 26 -23.55 -5.90 1.32
C GLN A 26 -24.60 -6.72 2.07
N SER A 27 -24.24 -7.91 2.55
CA SER A 27 -25.18 -8.75 3.30
C SER A 27 -25.50 -8.17 4.68
N MET A 28 -24.68 -7.26 5.20
CA MET A 28 -24.93 -6.55 6.46
C MET A 28 -25.77 -5.28 6.30
N GLY A 29 -26.25 -4.99 5.10
CA GLY A 29 -27.16 -3.87 4.86
C GLY A 29 -26.49 -2.61 4.30
N PHE A 30 -25.34 -2.75 3.64
CA PHE A 30 -24.64 -1.64 2.99
C PHE A 30 -24.57 -1.82 1.47
N PRO A 31 -25.71 -1.81 0.77
CA PRO A 31 -25.72 -2.08 -0.68
C PRO A 31 -25.01 -0.99 -1.51
N GLY A 32 -24.80 0.20 -0.93
CA GLY A 32 -24.08 1.27 -1.60
C GLY A 32 -22.59 1.05 -1.72
N VAL A 33 -22.02 0.04 -1.01
CA VAL A 33 -20.61 -0.31 -1.13
C VAL A 33 -20.46 -1.27 -2.31
N THR A 34 -19.95 -0.76 -3.43
CA THR A 34 -19.89 -1.51 -4.69
C THR A 34 -18.54 -2.15 -4.94
N ASP A 35 -17.50 -1.74 -4.22
CA ASP A 35 -16.15 -2.29 -4.38
C ASP A 35 -15.39 -2.15 -3.08
N VAL A 36 -14.57 -3.15 -2.76
CA VAL A 36 -13.64 -3.13 -1.63
C VAL A 36 -12.31 -3.69 -2.11
N ARG A 37 -11.25 -2.94 -1.87
CA ARG A 37 -9.88 -3.35 -2.19
C ARG A 37 -9.08 -3.41 -0.89
N GLN A 38 -8.23 -4.41 -0.76
CA GLN A 38 -7.39 -4.60 0.41
C GLN A 38 -5.93 -4.44 0.02
N GLY A 39 -5.13 -3.91 0.92
CA GLY A 39 -3.71 -3.73 0.68
C GLY A 39 -2.89 -3.86 1.95
N LYS A 40 -1.62 -3.51 1.83
CA LYS A 40 -0.64 -3.56 2.94
C LYS A 40 -0.20 -2.16 3.28
N TYR A 41 0.16 -1.97 4.54
CA TYR A 41 0.62 -0.70 5.08
C TYR A 41 1.95 -0.96 5.80
N PHE A 42 2.98 -0.22 5.44
CA PHE A 42 4.30 -0.32 6.07
C PHE A 42 4.72 1.03 6.63
N GLU A 43 5.25 1.04 7.84
CA GLU A 43 5.91 2.21 8.41
C GLU A 43 7.41 2.01 8.32
N VAL A 44 8.09 2.95 7.69
CA VAL A 44 9.54 2.88 7.49
C VAL A 44 10.18 4.07 8.17
N ASN A 45 11.04 3.82 9.14
CA ASN A 45 11.81 4.87 9.80
C ASN A 45 13.20 4.93 9.20
N VAL A 46 13.58 6.12 8.76
CA VAL A 46 14.91 6.37 8.18
C VAL A 46 15.72 7.18 9.17
N SER A 47 16.94 6.71 9.46
CA SER A 47 17.84 7.36 10.40
C SER A 47 18.10 8.81 10.00
N ASP A 48 18.10 9.71 10.98
CA ASP A 48 18.45 11.12 10.76
C ASP A 48 19.90 11.29 10.30
N ASN A 49 20.75 10.28 10.51
CA ASN A 49 22.13 10.28 10.03
C ASN A 49 22.22 10.05 8.53
N THR A 50 21.15 9.57 7.89
CA THR A 50 21.10 9.41 6.45
C THR A 50 20.92 10.78 5.79
N PRO A 51 21.76 11.16 4.82
CA PRO A 51 21.61 12.42 4.11
C PRO A 51 20.21 12.57 3.52
N ALA A 52 19.62 13.77 3.66
CA ALA A 52 18.25 14.01 3.25
C ALA A 52 18.00 13.69 1.77
N GLU A 53 18.98 14.01 0.91
CA GLU A 53 18.88 13.75 -0.53
C GLU A 53 18.88 12.27 -0.89
N GLN A 54 19.32 11.40 0.03
CA GLN A 54 19.34 9.95 -0.20
C GLN A 54 18.10 9.23 0.34
N ARG A 55 17.40 9.84 1.30
CA ARG A 55 16.28 9.20 2.00
C ARG A 55 15.18 8.76 1.04
N LYS A 56 14.81 9.63 0.13
CA LYS A 56 13.73 9.36 -0.82
C LYS A 56 14.08 8.19 -1.74
N GLY A 57 15.31 8.17 -2.26
CA GLY A 57 15.78 7.09 -3.13
C GLY A 57 15.81 5.75 -2.42
N ILE A 58 16.26 5.74 -1.14
CA ILE A 58 16.31 4.52 -0.33
C ILE A 58 14.91 3.94 -0.14
N VAL A 59 13.95 4.77 0.23
CA VAL A 59 12.59 4.30 0.49
C VAL A 59 11.90 3.87 -0.81
N ASP A 60 12.08 4.61 -1.89
CA ASP A 60 11.52 4.24 -3.19
C ASP A 60 12.05 2.88 -3.65
N ARG A 61 13.36 2.65 -3.48
CA ARG A 61 13.98 1.38 -3.83
C ARG A 61 13.48 0.24 -2.96
N LEU A 62 13.39 0.48 -1.64
CA LEU A 62 12.86 -0.49 -0.70
C LEU A 62 11.42 -0.87 -1.04
N ALA A 63 10.59 0.12 -1.31
CA ALA A 63 9.20 -0.10 -1.66
C ALA A 63 9.06 -0.94 -2.92
N ARG A 64 9.82 -0.58 -3.95
CA ARG A 64 9.75 -1.25 -5.25
C ARG A 64 10.33 -2.66 -5.23
N GLU A 65 11.47 -2.85 -4.55
CA GLU A 65 12.23 -4.10 -4.64
C GLU A 65 11.92 -5.10 -3.54
N VAL A 66 11.49 -4.62 -2.36
CA VAL A 66 11.32 -5.48 -1.17
C VAL A 66 9.85 -5.59 -0.75
N LEU A 67 9.15 -4.46 -0.67
CA LEU A 67 7.80 -4.42 -0.09
C LEU A 67 6.71 -4.73 -1.11
N THR A 68 6.97 -4.57 -2.38
CA THR A 68 5.98 -4.66 -3.45
C THR A 68 6.35 -5.78 -4.42
N ASN A 69 5.36 -6.56 -4.85
CA ASN A 69 5.52 -7.44 -6.00
C ASN A 69 5.13 -6.64 -7.25
N PRO A 70 6.11 -6.16 -8.06
CA PRO A 70 5.82 -5.24 -9.14
C PRO A 70 5.00 -5.84 -10.29
N VAL A 71 4.88 -7.17 -10.32
CA VAL A 71 4.07 -7.85 -11.34
C VAL A 71 2.57 -7.61 -11.10
N ILE A 72 2.15 -7.66 -9.84
CA ILE A 72 0.71 -7.60 -9.48
C ILE A 72 0.36 -6.44 -8.56
N GLU A 73 1.34 -5.77 -7.96
CA GLU A 73 1.11 -4.73 -6.97
C GLU A 73 1.64 -3.38 -7.43
N GLN A 74 1.09 -2.34 -6.86
CA GLN A 74 1.57 -0.98 -6.97
C GLN A 74 1.77 -0.41 -5.57
N TYR A 75 2.53 0.68 -5.45
CA TYR A 75 2.78 1.28 -4.15
C TYR A 75 2.70 2.80 -4.20
N LYS A 76 2.49 3.38 -3.02
CA LYS A 76 2.51 4.83 -2.81
C LYS A 76 3.32 5.10 -1.55
N VAL A 77 4.17 6.12 -1.61
CA VAL A 77 4.98 6.56 -0.47
C VAL A 77 4.46 7.89 0.03
N VAL A 78 4.20 7.97 1.33
CA VAL A 78 3.78 9.21 2.00
C VAL A 78 4.82 9.52 3.07
N TRP A 79 5.39 10.72 3.01
CA TRP A 79 6.39 11.17 3.97
C TRP A 79 5.75 11.96 5.10
N GLU A 80 6.18 11.67 6.32
CA GLU A 80 5.86 12.44 7.52
C GLU A 80 7.10 13.19 7.97
N GLN A 81 6.90 14.41 8.35
CA GLN A 81 7.99 15.24 8.89
C GLN A 81 8.05 15.14 10.41
#